data_3c39e89ba76d1559107d137a917d9b5d
#
_entry.id   3c39e89ba76d1559107d137a917d9b5d
#
_cell.length_a   1.000
_cell.length_b   1.000
_cell.length_c   1.000
_cell.angle_alpha   90.00
_cell.angle_beta   90.00
_cell.angle_gamma   90.00
#
_symmetry.space_group_name_H-M   'P 1'
#
loop_
_entity.id
_entity.type
_entity.pdbx_description
1 polymer ?
#
loop_
_entity_poly.entity_id
_entity_poly.type
_entity_poly.pdbx_seq_one_letter_code
_entity_poly.pdbx_strand_id
1 'polypeptide(L)'
;MNAHRRLLAPLALLAAGLLGAAAAQADEAAIRKNLPERLPNFPKIDEVGKSPVPGLWEVRMGTDIVYTDDSGNYLVQGSLIDTKSRTDLTQARIDKLTAVDFASLPFNDAFVIKQGSGLRKLAVFVDPNCGYCKRFERDLQTIKDVTIYTFLYPILGPDSAAKSRDIWCAKENGKVWRAWMIDGVVPAKNVGKCDTAALDRNTEFGRKYRIQGTPGVLFENGTRAPGAVPAAEIEKLLAAASKKA
;
A
#
# COMPACT_ATOMS: atom_id res chain seq x y z
N MET A 1 41.55 -46.94 -41.76
CA MET A 1 42.47 -46.76 -40.63
C MET A 1 42.03 -45.52 -39.89
N ASN A 2 41.47 -45.71 -38.70
CA ASN A 2 41.37 -44.88 -37.49
C ASN A 2 40.67 -43.56 -37.54
N ALA A 3 39.40 -43.63 -37.16
CA ALA A 3 38.65 -42.52 -36.57
C ALA A 3 38.41 -42.81 -35.08
N HIS A 4 38.86 -41.96 -34.20
CA HIS A 4 38.30 -41.77 -32.87
C HIS A 4 38.53 -40.33 -32.46
N ARG A 5 37.56 -39.46 -32.67
CA ARG A 5 37.44 -38.18 -31.97
C ARG A 5 36.23 -38.22 -31.04
N ARG A 6 36.53 -38.46 -29.78
CA ARG A 6 35.57 -38.55 -28.67
C ARG A 6 35.00 -37.16 -28.37
N LEU A 7 33.69 -37.11 -28.38
CA LEU A 7 32.85 -36.09 -27.77
C LEU A 7 33.10 -36.02 -26.25
N LEU A 8 33.69 -34.94 -25.79
CA LEU A 8 33.78 -34.60 -24.37
C LEU A 8 33.49 -33.08 -24.24
N ALA A 9 32.22 -32.69 -24.28
CA ALA A 9 31.74 -31.43 -23.73
C ALA A 9 30.22 -31.44 -23.72
N PRO A 10 29.59 -31.74 -22.61
CA PRO A 10 28.67 -30.79 -22.01
C PRO A 10 28.60 -30.82 -20.46
N LEU A 11 29.61 -31.34 -19.75
CA LEU A 11 29.52 -31.43 -18.27
C LEU A 11 29.93 -30.14 -17.54
N ALA A 12 30.60 -29.20 -18.18
CA ALA A 12 31.12 -28.00 -17.51
C ALA A 12 30.07 -26.90 -17.24
N LEU A 13 28.98 -26.87 -18.01
CA LEU A 13 27.95 -25.85 -17.86
C LEU A 13 26.96 -26.10 -16.69
N LEU A 14 26.76 -27.35 -16.28
CA LEU A 14 25.90 -27.67 -15.12
C LEU A 14 26.55 -27.37 -13.76
N ALA A 15 27.87 -27.44 -13.67
CA ALA A 15 28.59 -27.22 -12.41
C ALA A 15 28.65 -25.76 -12.00
N ALA A 16 28.66 -24.81 -12.95
CA ALA A 16 28.69 -23.38 -12.66
C ALA A 16 27.37 -22.85 -12.09
N GLY A 17 26.22 -23.42 -12.47
CA GLY A 17 24.90 -23.06 -11.94
C GLY A 17 24.66 -23.50 -10.49
N LEU A 18 25.21 -24.64 -10.10
CA LEU A 18 25.09 -25.20 -8.74
C LEU A 18 25.96 -24.45 -7.72
N LEU A 19 27.13 -23.95 -8.11
CA LEU A 19 28.03 -23.19 -7.26
C LEU A 19 27.44 -21.78 -6.95
N GLY A 20 26.79 -21.15 -7.90
CA GLY A 20 26.14 -19.84 -7.70
C GLY A 20 24.92 -19.88 -6.78
N ALA A 21 24.15 -20.97 -6.79
CA ALA A 21 23.00 -21.14 -5.91
C ALA A 21 23.44 -21.44 -4.46
N ALA A 22 24.53 -22.21 -4.27
CA ALA A 22 25.04 -22.51 -2.93
C ALA A 22 25.63 -21.27 -2.23
N ALA A 23 26.34 -20.40 -2.95
CA ALA A 23 26.85 -19.14 -2.40
C ALA A 23 25.71 -18.20 -1.97
N ALA A 24 24.69 -18.04 -2.80
CA ALA A 24 23.54 -17.20 -2.47
C ALA A 24 22.76 -17.68 -1.24
N GLN A 25 22.69 -18.99 -1.01
CA GLN A 25 22.07 -19.57 0.20
C GLN A 25 22.92 -19.35 1.45
N ALA A 26 24.24 -19.39 1.32
CA ALA A 26 25.16 -19.12 2.42
C ALA A 26 25.05 -17.66 2.91
N ASP A 27 24.96 -16.70 1.97
CA ASP A 27 24.78 -15.28 2.26
C ASP A 27 23.43 -14.99 2.93
N GLU A 28 22.33 -15.58 2.43
CA GLU A 28 21.01 -15.45 3.06
C GLU A 28 21.01 -16.00 4.50
N ALA A 29 21.62 -17.16 4.72
CA ALA A 29 21.71 -17.77 6.04
C ALA A 29 22.52 -16.90 7.02
N ALA A 30 23.61 -16.31 6.54
CA ALA A 30 24.43 -15.39 7.34
C ALA A 30 23.65 -14.12 7.73
N ILE A 31 22.93 -13.52 6.78
CA ILE A 31 22.11 -12.32 7.02
C ILE A 31 21.02 -12.63 8.06
N ARG A 32 20.27 -13.73 7.88
CA ARG A 32 19.19 -14.14 8.80
C ARG A 32 19.67 -14.45 10.21
N LYS A 33 20.90 -14.90 10.36
CA LYS A 33 21.52 -15.13 11.65
C LYS A 33 22.05 -13.85 12.27
N ASN A 34 22.88 -13.13 11.54
CA ASN A 34 23.71 -12.06 12.08
C ASN A 34 22.91 -10.79 12.43
N LEU A 35 21.89 -10.41 11.63
CA LEU A 35 21.11 -9.19 11.91
C LEU A 35 20.36 -9.27 13.24
N PRO A 36 19.60 -10.33 13.55
CA PRO A 36 18.92 -10.43 14.86
C PRO A 36 19.89 -10.61 16.04
N GLU A 37 21.04 -11.28 15.84
CA GLU A 37 22.05 -11.46 16.88
C GLU A 37 22.74 -10.15 17.27
N ARG A 38 22.93 -9.23 16.29
CA ARG A 38 23.66 -7.98 16.48
C ARG A 38 22.76 -6.79 16.83
N LEU A 39 21.52 -6.83 16.41
CA LEU A 39 20.54 -5.76 16.62
C LEU A 39 19.43 -6.24 17.55
N PRO A 40 19.45 -5.88 18.85
CA PRO A 40 18.38 -6.23 19.77
C PRO A 40 17.02 -5.76 19.26
N ASN A 41 16.01 -6.63 19.35
CA ASN A 41 14.65 -6.38 18.86
C ASN A 41 14.50 -6.20 17.34
N PHE A 42 15.46 -6.72 16.55
CA PHE A 42 15.33 -6.71 15.10
C PHE A 42 14.04 -7.47 14.71
N PRO A 43 13.19 -6.88 13.84
CA PRO A 43 11.93 -7.53 13.45
C PRO A 43 12.18 -8.87 12.76
N LYS A 44 11.15 -9.75 12.77
CA LYS A 44 11.21 -11.01 12.05
C LYS A 44 11.49 -10.79 10.57
N ILE A 45 12.53 -11.43 10.06
CA ILE A 45 12.89 -11.40 8.64
C ILE A 45 11.98 -12.36 7.87
N ASP A 46 11.15 -11.83 6.98
CA ASP A 46 10.26 -12.63 6.13
C ASP A 46 10.95 -13.08 4.85
N GLU A 47 11.78 -12.21 4.26
CA GLU A 47 12.44 -12.46 2.98
C GLU A 47 13.84 -11.82 2.95
N VAL A 48 14.80 -12.51 2.34
CA VAL A 48 16.11 -11.97 1.99
C VAL A 48 16.32 -12.24 0.50
N GLY A 49 16.63 -11.21 -0.26
CA GLY A 49 16.80 -11.30 -1.70
C GLY A 49 17.96 -10.44 -2.21
N LYS A 50 18.44 -10.75 -3.41
CA LYS A 50 19.45 -9.93 -4.07
C LYS A 50 18.85 -8.63 -4.57
N SER A 51 19.51 -7.52 -4.31
CA SER A 51 19.19 -6.26 -4.98
C SER A 51 19.86 -6.20 -6.36
N PRO A 52 19.50 -5.25 -7.23
CA PRO A 52 20.22 -5.03 -8.48
C PRO A 52 21.66 -4.49 -8.30
N VAL A 53 22.02 -4.11 -7.09
CA VAL A 53 23.38 -3.64 -6.76
C VAL A 53 24.21 -4.82 -6.26
N PRO A 54 25.33 -5.15 -6.92
CA PRO A 54 26.21 -6.25 -6.48
C PRO A 54 26.66 -6.08 -5.02
N GLY A 55 26.59 -7.16 -4.23
CA GLY A 55 26.96 -7.15 -2.81
C GLY A 55 25.95 -6.48 -1.88
N LEU A 56 24.81 -6.01 -2.39
CA LEU A 56 23.73 -5.43 -1.60
C LEU A 56 22.51 -6.35 -1.61
N TRP A 57 22.02 -6.71 -0.45
CA TRP A 57 20.87 -7.58 -0.25
C TRP A 57 19.67 -6.80 0.27
N GLU A 58 18.48 -7.11 -0.24
CA GLU A 58 17.19 -6.64 0.28
C GLU A 58 16.73 -7.54 1.41
N VAL A 59 16.38 -6.97 2.56
CA VAL A 59 15.80 -7.66 3.70
C VAL A 59 14.41 -7.10 3.96
N ARG A 60 13.39 -7.97 3.87
CA ARG A 60 12.00 -7.62 4.10
C ARG A 60 11.51 -8.09 5.45
N MET A 61 10.82 -7.20 6.15
CA MET A 61 10.18 -7.44 7.44
C MET A 61 8.75 -6.88 7.36
N GLY A 62 7.77 -7.75 7.13
CA GLY A 62 6.41 -7.31 6.79
C GLY A 62 6.40 -6.54 5.48
N THR A 63 6.09 -5.26 5.56
CA THR A 63 6.15 -4.30 4.44
C THR A 63 7.35 -3.37 4.51
N ASP A 64 8.22 -3.52 5.52
CA ASP A 64 9.44 -2.72 5.63
C ASP A 64 10.57 -3.37 4.85
N ILE A 65 11.40 -2.54 4.23
CA ILE A 65 12.56 -2.94 3.44
C ILE A 65 13.78 -2.20 3.96
N VAL A 66 14.83 -2.96 4.18
CA VAL A 66 16.17 -2.47 4.47
C VAL A 66 17.17 -3.21 3.59
N TYR A 67 18.39 -2.70 3.50
CA TYR A 67 19.46 -3.33 2.73
C TYR A 67 20.65 -3.64 3.61
N THR A 68 21.41 -4.66 3.23
CA THR A 68 22.60 -5.09 3.97
C THR A 68 23.65 -5.68 3.01
N ASP A 69 24.90 -5.79 3.47
CA ASP A 69 25.93 -6.58 2.79
C ASP A 69 25.66 -8.09 2.93
N ASP A 70 26.42 -8.91 2.23
CA ASP A 70 26.31 -10.38 2.18
C ASP A 70 26.45 -11.08 3.55
N SER A 71 27.01 -10.40 4.53
CA SER A 71 27.26 -10.92 5.87
C SER A 71 26.40 -10.28 6.96
N GLY A 72 25.53 -9.31 6.63
CA GLY A 72 24.73 -8.58 7.62
C GLY A 72 25.55 -7.72 8.57
N ASN A 73 26.71 -7.17 8.12
CA ASN A 73 27.55 -6.30 8.95
C ASN A 73 27.06 -4.86 8.97
N TYR A 74 26.46 -4.42 7.88
CA TYR A 74 25.99 -3.04 7.69
C TYR A 74 24.51 -3.03 7.34
N LEU A 75 23.75 -2.13 7.94
CA LEU A 75 22.34 -1.93 7.65
C LEU A 75 22.13 -0.56 7.01
N VAL A 76 21.46 -0.52 5.87
CA VAL A 76 21.07 0.68 5.16
C VAL A 76 19.56 0.82 5.18
N GLN A 77 19.05 1.92 5.74
CA GLN A 77 17.66 2.31 5.69
C GLN A 77 17.47 3.47 4.72
N GLY A 78 16.63 3.30 3.72
CA GLY A 78 16.39 4.31 2.71
C GLY A 78 15.91 3.71 1.40
N SER A 79 15.81 4.57 0.37
CA SER A 79 15.39 4.17 -0.97
C SER A 79 16.57 3.82 -1.86
N LEU A 80 16.44 2.72 -2.58
CA LEU A 80 17.31 2.36 -3.70
C LEU A 80 16.69 2.91 -4.99
N ILE A 81 17.37 3.90 -5.59
CA ILE A 81 16.89 4.58 -6.79
C ILE A 81 17.74 4.16 -8.00
N ASP A 82 17.09 3.62 -9.02
CA ASP A 82 17.71 3.46 -10.33
C ASP A 82 17.76 4.84 -11.02
N THR A 83 18.95 5.40 -11.13
CA THR A 83 19.15 6.73 -11.69
C THR A 83 18.97 6.80 -13.21
N LYS A 84 19.05 5.66 -13.92
CA LYS A 84 18.81 5.59 -15.38
C LYS A 84 17.32 5.67 -15.69
N SER A 85 16.52 4.83 -15.03
CA SER A 85 15.06 4.84 -15.18
C SER A 85 14.38 5.89 -14.29
N ARG A 86 15.09 6.50 -13.34
CA ARG A 86 14.57 7.40 -12.30
C ARG A 86 13.48 6.75 -11.45
N THR A 87 13.61 5.45 -11.23
CA THR A 87 12.63 4.65 -10.47
C THR A 87 13.13 4.41 -9.06
N ASP A 88 12.31 4.72 -8.06
CA ASP A 88 12.51 4.25 -6.69
C ASP A 88 12.11 2.78 -6.60
N LEU A 89 13.11 1.90 -6.60
CA LEU A 89 12.94 0.45 -6.57
C LEU A 89 12.37 -0.02 -5.22
N THR A 90 12.75 0.64 -4.13
CA THR A 90 12.23 0.36 -2.79
C THR A 90 10.75 0.68 -2.72
N GLN A 91 10.34 1.86 -3.19
CA GLN A 91 8.93 2.24 -3.22
C GLN A 91 8.11 1.32 -4.13
N ALA A 92 8.63 0.99 -5.32
CA ALA A 92 7.97 0.06 -6.23
C ALA A 92 7.78 -1.35 -5.61
N ARG A 93 8.73 -1.79 -4.77
CA ARG A 93 8.63 -3.05 -4.02
C ARG A 93 7.58 -2.94 -2.91
N ILE A 94 7.58 -1.85 -2.14
CA ILE A 94 6.59 -1.56 -1.11
C ILE A 94 5.18 -1.50 -1.73
N ASP A 95 5.02 -0.84 -2.87
CA ASP A 95 3.73 -0.75 -3.58
C ASP A 95 3.19 -2.14 -3.96
N LYS A 96 4.06 -3.04 -4.41
CA LYS A 96 3.68 -4.45 -4.68
C LYS A 96 3.27 -5.19 -3.41
N LEU A 97 4.01 -5.01 -2.31
CA LEU A 97 3.73 -5.67 -1.03
C LEU A 97 2.45 -5.16 -0.37
N THR A 98 2.11 -3.90 -0.62
CA THR A 98 0.92 -3.24 -0.07
C THR A 98 -0.21 -3.10 -1.09
N ALA A 99 -0.08 -3.73 -2.25
CA ALA A 99 -1.14 -3.74 -3.26
C ALA A 99 -2.43 -4.33 -2.64
N VAL A 100 -3.53 -3.63 -2.86
CA VAL A 100 -4.86 -4.06 -2.42
C VAL A 100 -5.65 -4.46 -3.65
N ASP A 101 -6.13 -5.68 -3.66
CA ASP A 101 -7.18 -6.05 -4.59
C ASP A 101 -8.45 -5.27 -4.21
N PHE A 102 -8.92 -4.44 -5.12
CA PHE A 102 -10.10 -3.61 -4.89
C PHE A 102 -11.33 -4.45 -4.53
N ALA A 103 -11.49 -5.63 -5.13
CA ALA A 103 -12.60 -6.54 -4.85
C ALA A 103 -12.55 -7.12 -3.42
N SER A 104 -11.37 -7.13 -2.79
CA SER A 104 -11.18 -7.62 -1.41
C SER A 104 -11.43 -6.56 -0.33
N LEU A 105 -11.78 -5.33 -0.71
CA LEU A 105 -12.09 -4.27 0.24
C LEU A 105 -13.31 -4.64 1.12
N PRO A 106 -13.28 -4.31 2.42
CA PRO A 106 -14.41 -4.57 3.32
C PRO A 106 -15.54 -3.57 3.10
N PHE A 107 -16.25 -3.65 1.97
CA PHE A 107 -17.26 -2.67 1.56
C PHE A 107 -18.37 -2.44 2.58
N ASN A 108 -18.65 -3.42 3.46
CA ASN A 108 -19.59 -3.26 4.56
C ASN A 108 -19.12 -2.26 5.63
N ASP A 109 -17.84 -1.92 5.64
CA ASP A 109 -17.24 -0.96 6.56
C ASP A 109 -17.10 0.44 5.94
N ALA A 110 -17.68 0.64 4.77
CA ALA A 110 -17.76 1.92 4.07
C ALA A 110 -19.21 2.41 3.93
N PHE A 111 -19.38 3.70 3.88
CA PHE A 111 -20.59 4.25 3.30
C PHE A 111 -20.36 4.65 1.84
N VAL A 112 -21.42 4.68 1.06
CA VAL A 112 -21.34 4.85 -0.38
C VAL A 112 -21.95 6.19 -0.81
N ILE A 113 -21.19 6.90 -1.64
CA ILE A 113 -21.69 8.09 -2.33
C ILE A 113 -21.66 7.80 -3.83
N LYS A 114 -22.83 7.81 -4.46
CA LYS A 114 -22.97 7.59 -5.90
C LYS A 114 -23.25 8.90 -6.63
N GLN A 115 -22.53 9.14 -7.72
CA GLN A 115 -22.69 10.28 -8.62
C GLN A 115 -22.96 9.82 -10.03
N GLY A 116 -24.02 10.32 -10.67
CA GLY A 116 -24.42 9.89 -11.99
C GLY A 116 -24.72 8.40 -12.08
N SER A 117 -24.25 7.74 -13.13
CA SER A 117 -24.42 6.30 -13.32
C SER A 117 -23.67 5.44 -12.29
N GLY A 118 -22.62 5.96 -11.69
CA GLY A 118 -21.77 5.26 -10.72
C GLY A 118 -20.95 4.10 -11.29
N LEU A 119 -20.71 4.08 -12.60
CA LEU A 119 -20.03 2.98 -13.29
C LEU A 119 -18.58 2.81 -12.86
N ARG A 120 -17.87 3.93 -12.67
CA ARG A 120 -16.48 3.92 -12.23
C ARG A 120 -16.44 3.86 -10.71
N LYS A 121 -15.43 3.21 -10.13
CA LYS A 121 -15.36 3.01 -8.68
C LYS A 121 -14.03 3.50 -8.13
N LEU A 122 -14.07 4.09 -6.96
CA LEU A 122 -12.90 4.35 -6.13
C LEU A 122 -13.24 4.16 -4.64
N ALA A 123 -12.23 3.87 -3.86
CA ALA A 123 -12.31 3.79 -2.41
C ALA A 123 -11.43 4.86 -1.79
N VAL A 124 -11.91 5.49 -0.72
CA VAL A 124 -11.16 6.54 -0.01
C VAL A 124 -11.17 6.25 1.49
N PHE A 125 -9.98 6.28 2.09
CA PHE A 125 -9.78 6.24 3.53
C PHE A 125 -9.60 7.68 4.02
N VAL A 126 -10.50 8.15 4.86
CA VAL A 126 -10.62 9.57 5.18
C VAL A 126 -10.76 9.83 6.68
N ASP A 127 -10.22 10.96 7.11
CA ASP A 127 -10.38 11.46 8.47
C ASP A 127 -11.21 12.76 8.45
N PRO A 128 -12.24 12.91 9.29
CA PRO A 128 -13.11 14.09 9.30
C PRO A 128 -12.39 15.39 9.65
N ASN A 129 -11.25 15.34 10.31
CA ASN A 129 -10.46 16.53 10.64
C ASN A 129 -9.32 16.81 9.66
N CYS A 130 -9.15 15.98 8.63
CA CYS A 130 -8.11 16.15 7.65
C CYS A 130 -8.43 17.27 6.65
N GLY A 131 -7.61 18.32 6.64
CA GLY A 131 -7.75 19.44 5.70
C GLY A 131 -7.58 19.03 4.23
N TYR A 132 -6.68 18.06 3.94
CA TYR A 132 -6.52 17.49 2.60
C TYR A 132 -7.75 16.68 2.17
N CYS A 133 -8.41 15.97 3.09
CA CYS A 133 -9.67 15.29 2.81
C CYS A 133 -10.79 16.27 2.47
N LYS A 134 -10.85 17.42 3.15
CA LYS A 134 -11.83 18.49 2.84
C LYS A 134 -11.64 19.04 1.42
N ARG A 135 -10.38 19.26 1.01
CA ARG A 135 -10.07 19.69 -0.36
C ARG A 135 -10.46 18.60 -1.36
N PHE A 136 -10.06 17.36 -1.09
CA PHE A 136 -10.34 16.22 -1.96
C PHE A 136 -11.83 15.97 -2.14
N GLU A 137 -12.65 16.13 -1.09
CA GLU A 137 -14.10 15.99 -1.19
C GLU A 137 -14.74 17.05 -2.11
N ARG A 138 -14.20 18.30 -2.12
CA ARG A 138 -14.63 19.32 -3.07
C ARG A 138 -14.29 18.94 -4.53
N ASP A 139 -13.09 18.41 -4.75
CA ASP A 139 -12.68 17.92 -6.08
C ASP A 139 -13.57 16.74 -6.51
N LEU A 140 -13.90 15.82 -5.61
CA LEU A 140 -14.77 14.67 -5.89
C LEU A 140 -16.18 15.08 -6.30
N GLN A 141 -16.71 16.22 -5.85
CA GLN A 141 -18.03 16.68 -6.30
C GLN A 141 -18.13 16.97 -7.79
N THR A 142 -17.01 17.29 -8.43
CA THR A 142 -16.96 17.58 -9.86
C THR A 142 -16.85 16.31 -10.73
N ILE A 143 -16.51 15.17 -10.11
CA ILE A 143 -16.34 13.89 -10.79
C ILE A 143 -17.71 13.29 -11.07
N LYS A 144 -17.94 12.87 -12.31
CA LYS A 144 -19.21 12.26 -12.75
C LYS A 144 -19.10 10.75 -12.87
N ASP A 145 -20.25 10.09 -12.83
CA ASP A 145 -20.38 8.66 -13.11
C ASP A 145 -19.44 7.78 -12.24
N VAL A 146 -19.39 8.08 -10.94
CA VAL A 146 -18.52 7.41 -9.99
C VAL A 146 -19.28 6.91 -8.76
N THR A 147 -18.92 5.73 -8.28
CA THR A 147 -19.28 5.19 -6.96
C THR A 147 -18.07 5.34 -6.05
N ILE A 148 -18.22 6.07 -4.96
CA ILE A 148 -17.19 6.38 -3.97
C ILE A 148 -17.50 5.56 -2.72
N TYR A 149 -16.62 4.61 -2.37
CA TYR A 149 -16.66 3.88 -1.11
C TYR A 149 -15.82 4.61 -0.10
N THR A 150 -16.45 5.20 0.91
CA THR A 150 -15.80 6.06 1.90
C THR A 150 -15.62 5.30 3.20
N PHE A 151 -14.37 5.02 3.54
CA PHE A 151 -13.93 4.36 4.77
C PHE A 151 -13.49 5.43 5.77
N LEU A 152 -14.19 5.55 6.88
CA LEU A 152 -13.76 6.44 7.96
C LEU A 152 -12.52 5.85 8.63
N TYR A 153 -11.45 6.63 8.64
CA TYR A 153 -10.12 6.24 9.12
C TYR A 153 -9.57 7.32 10.06
N PRO A 154 -10.05 7.36 11.32
CA PRO A 154 -9.78 8.45 12.26
C PRO A 154 -8.39 8.33 12.90
N ILE A 155 -7.36 8.83 12.22
CA ILE A 155 -5.97 8.77 12.67
C ILE A 155 -5.43 10.07 13.26
N LEU A 156 -6.21 11.16 13.21
CA LEU A 156 -5.78 12.48 13.69
C LEU A 156 -6.21 12.78 15.13
N GLY A 157 -6.57 11.75 15.89
CA GLY A 157 -6.80 11.88 17.33
C GLY A 157 -8.25 11.69 17.78
N PRO A 158 -8.53 11.93 19.09
CA PRO A 158 -9.81 11.58 19.70
C PRO A 158 -11.03 12.30 19.10
N ASP A 159 -10.89 13.54 18.69
CA ASP A 159 -11.97 14.31 18.05
C ASP A 159 -12.33 13.74 16.67
N SER A 160 -11.33 13.25 15.91
CA SER A 160 -11.57 12.52 14.66
C SER A 160 -12.36 11.23 14.90
N ALA A 161 -12.04 10.49 15.95
CA ALA A 161 -12.77 9.28 16.33
C ALA A 161 -14.22 9.58 16.71
N ALA A 162 -14.44 10.64 17.50
CA ALA A 162 -15.78 11.08 17.88
C ALA A 162 -16.64 11.48 16.67
N LYS A 163 -16.09 12.33 15.79
CA LYS A 163 -16.79 12.74 14.56
C LYS A 163 -17.06 11.59 13.62
N SER A 164 -16.08 10.67 13.48
CA SER A 164 -16.27 9.49 12.65
C SER A 164 -17.42 8.62 13.15
N ARG A 165 -17.51 8.40 14.47
CA ARG A 165 -18.65 7.71 15.06
C ARG A 165 -19.96 8.40 14.76
N ASP A 166 -20.03 9.72 14.96
CA ASP A 166 -21.26 10.49 14.75
C ASP A 166 -21.71 10.45 13.28
N ILE A 167 -20.76 10.52 12.33
CA ILE A 167 -21.02 10.39 10.89
C ILE A 167 -21.45 8.95 10.55
N TRP A 168 -20.73 7.94 11.04
CA TRP A 168 -21.04 6.53 10.76
C TRP A 168 -22.44 6.13 11.22
N CYS A 169 -22.81 6.60 12.39
CA CYS A 169 -24.10 6.30 13.00
C CYS A 169 -25.28 7.13 12.48
N ALA A 170 -25.01 8.10 11.62
CA ALA A 170 -26.07 8.91 11.01
C ALA A 170 -26.87 8.09 9.99
N LYS A 171 -28.18 8.29 9.91
CA LYS A 171 -29.06 7.61 8.95
C LYS A 171 -28.65 7.86 7.50
N GLU A 172 -28.15 9.06 7.19
CA GLU A 172 -27.67 9.49 5.88
C GLU A 172 -26.22 9.93 5.97
N ASN A 173 -25.35 8.97 6.34
CA ASN A 173 -23.95 9.23 6.65
C ASN A 173 -23.18 9.95 5.52
N GLY A 174 -23.44 9.63 4.25
CA GLY A 174 -22.82 10.34 3.12
C GLY A 174 -23.23 11.83 3.03
N LYS A 175 -24.46 12.18 3.39
CA LYS A 175 -24.89 13.60 3.46
C LYS A 175 -24.25 14.32 4.64
N VAL A 176 -24.24 13.69 5.82
CA VAL A 176 -23.61 14.25 7.02
C VAL A 176 -22.10 14.43 6.80
N TRP A 177 -21.44 13.46 6.16
CA TRP A 177 -20.05 13.57 5.75
C TRP A 177 -19.80 14.81 4.88
N ARG A 178 -20.54 14.97 3.79
CA ARG A 178 -20.38 16.10 2.88
C ARG A 178 -20.70 17.44 3.55
N ALA A 179 -21.75 17.52 4.33
CA ALA A 179 -22.09 18.74 5.08
C ALA A 179 -20.94 19.17 6.00
N TRP A 180 -20.26 18.20 6.66
CA TRP A 180 -19.09 18.50 7.48
C TRP A 180 -17.86 18.89 6.64
N MET A 181 -17.53 18.10 5.61
CA MET A 181 -16.30 18.28 4.86
C MET A 181 -16.30 19.53 3.97
N ILE A 182 -17.49 19.93 3.49
CA ILE A 182 -17.65 21.02 2.52
C ILE A 182 -18.13 22.29 3.21
N ASP A 183 -19.21 22.17 3.98
CA ASP A 183 -19.93 23.31 4.55
C ASP A 183 -19.53 23.59 6.02
N GLY A 184 -18.77 22.68 6.65
CA GLY A 184 -18.36 22.82 8.05
C GLY A 184 -19.48 22.59 9.06
N VAL A 185 -20.59 21.96 8.64
CA VAL A 185 -21.71 21.62 9.52
C VAL A 185 -21.31 20.48 10.42
N VAL A 186 -21.21 20.75 11.72
CA VAL A 186 -20.77 19.77 12.72
C VAL A 186 -21.77 18.60 12.78
N PRO A 187 -21.28 17.33 12.68
CA PRO A 187 -22.14 16.17 12.82
C PRO A 187 -22.87 16.16 14.17
N ALA A 188 -24.17 15.87 14.14
CA ALA A 188 -24.93 15.72 15.37
C ALA A 188 -24.40 14.54 16.19
N LYS A 189 -24.24 14.71 17.51
CA LYS A 189 -23.80 13.66 18.40
C LYS A 189 -24.77 12.49 18.40
N ASN A 190 -24.26 11.31 18.12
CA ASN A 190 -25.04 10.09 18.26
C ASN A 190 -25.07 9.65 19.73
N VAL A 191 -26.26 9.65 20.32
CA VAL A 191 -26.51 9.19 21.70
C VAL A 191 -27.15 7.79 21.74
N GLY A 192 -27.48 7.22 20.58
CA GLY A 192 -28.11 5.91 20.45
C GLY A 192 -27.10 4.75 20.41
N LYS A 193 -27.64 3.52 20.45
CA LYS A 193 -26.85 2.33 20.21
C LYS A 193 -26.50 2.25 18.71
N CYS A 194 -25.22 2.18 18.42
CA CYS A 194 -24.70 2.05 17.05
C CYS A 194 -23.44 1.19 17.09
N ASP A 195 -23.34 0.22 16.21
CA ASP A 195 -22.13 -0.58 16.06
C ASP A 195 -21.07 0.22 15.28
N THR A 196 -19.97 0.51 15.93
CA THR A 196 -18.84 1.26 15.37
C THR A 196 -17.62 0.41 15.08
N ALA A 197 -17.73 -0.91 15.17
CA ALA A 197 -16.61 -1.83 14.94
C ALA A 197 -15.99 -1.69 13.53
N ALA A 198 -16.75 -1.18 12.57
CA ALA A 198 -16.24 -0.82 11.24
C ALA A 198 -15.06 0.17 11.30
N LEU A 199 -15.08 1.13 12.24
CA LEU A 199 -14.01 2.13 12.38
C LEU A 199 -12.70 1.50 12.83
N ASP A 200 -12.77 0.53 13.74
CA ASP A 200 -11.60 -0.22 14.20
C ASP A 200 -11.04 -1.08 13.08
N ARG A 201 -11.91 -1.81 12.35
CA ARG A 201 -11.50 -2.61 11.19
C ARG A 201 -10.88 -1.76 10.08
N ASN A 202 -11.41 -0.58 9.82
CA ASN A 202 -10.82 0.38 8.87
C ASN A 202 -9.43 0.84 9.32
N THR A 203 -9.23 1.04 10.63
CA THR A 203 -7.94 1.41 11.20
C THR A 203 -6.92 0.28 11.07
N GLU A 204 -7.32 -0.95 11.37
CA GLU A 204 -6.48 -2.14 11.18
C GLU A 204 -6.13 -2.37 9.71
N PHE A 205 -7.12 -2.23 8.82
CA PHE A 205 -6.92 -2.34 7.38
C PHE A 205 -5.91 -1.29 6.89
N GLY A 206 -6.07 -0.03 7.29
CA GLY A 206 -5.17 1.04 6.93
C GLY A 206 -3.73 0.78 7.37
N ARG A 207 -3.53 0.27 8.59
CA ARG A 207 -2.20 -0.13 9.09
C ARG A 207 -1.61 -1.29 8.29
N LYS A 208 -2.40 -2.35 8.08
CA LYS A 208 -1.98 -3.55 7.33
C LYS A 208 -1.49 -3.20 5.92
N TYR A 209 -2.21 -2.33 5.24
CA TYR A 209 -1.89 -1.95 3.85
C TYR A 209 -1.13 -0.63 3.74
N ARG A 210 -0.55 -0.15 4.85
CA ARG A 210 0.28 1.07 4.90
C ARG A 210 -0.41 2.30 4.29
N ILE A 211 -1.66 2.52 4.62
CA ILE A 211 -2.32 3.80 4.35
C ILE A 211 -1.81 4.80 5.40
N GLN A 212 -0.69 5.46 5.09
CA GLN A 212 0.07 6.28 6.06
C GLN A 212 -0.54 7.68 6.29
N GLY A 213 -1.54 8.04 5.51
CA GLY A 213 -2.18 9.36 5.61
C GLY A 213 -3.54 9.39 4.95
N THR A 214 -4.25 10.49 5.16
CA THR A 214 -5.57 10.73 4.58
C THR A 214 -5.57 11.97 3.66
N PRO A 215 -6.28 11.91 2.51
CA PRO A 215 -7.03 10.76 2.01
C PRO A 215 -6.11 9.66 1.47
N GLY A 216 -6.38 8.41 1.80
CA GLY A 216 -5.81 7.25 1.11
C GLY A 216 -6.76 6.84 -0.01
N VAL A 217 -6.34 6.91 -1.27
CA VAL A 217 -7.22 6.70 -2.43
C VAL A 217 -6.81 5.47 -3.20
N LEU A 218 -7.77 4.57 -3.47
CA LEU A 218 -7.59 3.34 -4.24
C LEU A 218 -8.57 3.30 -5.41
N PHE A 219 -8.08 2.90 -6.57
CA PHE A 219 -8.87 2.72 -7.78
C PHE A 219 -9.14 1.24 -8.06
N GLU A 220 -10.15 0.95 -8.89
CA GLU A 220 -10.62 -0.41 -9.17
C GLU A 220 -9.54 -1.37 -9.71
N ASN A 221 -8.50 -0.86 -10.33
CA ASN A 221 -7.35 -1.63 -10.81
C ASN A 221 -6.24 -1.84 -9.76
N GLY A 222 -6.47 -1.45 -8.50
CA GLY A 222 -5.48 -1.52 -7.42
C GLY A 222 -4.49 -0.35 -7.36
N THR A 223 -4.55 0.60 -8.31
CA THR A 223 -3.69 1.80 -8.27
C THR A 223 -4.05 2.68 -7.09
N ARG A 224 -3.04 3.28 -6.46
CA ARG A 224 -3.21 4.28 -5.39
C ARG A 224 -2.86 5.67 -5.90
N ALA A 225 -3.59 6.68 -5.43
CA ALA A 225 -3.11 8.05 -5.56
C ALA A 225 -2.21 8.42 -4.36
N PRO A 226 -1.20 9.28 -4.56
CA PRO A 226 -0.30 9.72 -3.49
C PRO A 226 -0.95 10.74 -2.54
N GLY A 227 -2.22 10.54 -2.15
CA GLY A 227 -2.99 11.45 -1.31
C GLY A 227 -4.03 12.27 -2.09
N ALA A 228 -4.29 13.50 -1.63
CA ALA A 228 -5.25 14.39 -2.27
C ALA A 228 -4.71 14.93 -3.60
N VAL A 229 -5.14 14.33 -4.71
CA VAL A 229 -4.83 14.78 -6.07
C VAL A 229 -5.98 15.64 -6.64
N PRO A 230 -5.70 16.58 -7.57
CA PRO A 230 -6.74 17.40 -8.21
C PRO A 230 -7.73 16.57 -9.03
N ALA A 231 -8.93 17.12 -9.28
CA ALA A 231 -9.99 16.49 -10.06
C ALA A 231 -9.53 15.94 -11.42
N ALA A 232 -8.68 16.65 -12.16
CA ALA A 232 -8.14 16.20 -13.44
C ALA A 232 -7.30 14.91 -13.32
N GLU A 233 -6.53 14.76 -12.25
CA GLU A 233 -5.76 13.55 -12.01
C GLU A 233 -6.67 12.40 -11.53
N ILE A 234 -7.70 12.69 -10.73
CA ILE A 234 -8.73 11.69 -10.37
C ILE A 234 -9.39 11.13 -11.64
N GLU A 235 -9.80 11.97 -12.57
CA GLU A 235 -10.41 11.55 -13.83
C GLU A 235 -9.47 10.68 -14.67
N LYS A 236 -8.20 11.04 -14.77
CA LYS A 236 -7.19 10.27 -15.48
C LYS A 236 -6.99 8.88 -14.86
N LEU A 237 -6.91 8.80 -13.53
CA LEU A 237 -6.73 7.54 -12.81
C LEU A 237 -7.98 6.65 -12.89
N LEU A 238 -9.19 7.23 -12.80
CA LEU A 238 -10.45 6.51 -13.02
C LEU A 238 -10.54 5.96 -14.45
N ALA A 239 -10.17 6.75 -15.45
CA ALA A 239 -10.16 6.31 -16.84
C ALA A 239 -9.15 5.17 -17.09
N ALA A 240 -7.99 5.21 -16.42
CA ALA A 240 -6.99 4.16 -16.51
C ALA A 240 -7.45 2.86 -15.80
N ALA A 241 -8.17 2.99 -14.68
CA ALA A 241 -8.70 1.87 -13.93
C ALA A 241 -9.82 1.14 -14.71
N SER A 242 -10.69 1.88 -15.39
CA SER A 242 -11.83 1.33 -16.15
C SER A 242 -11.44 0.59 -17.44
N LYS A 243 -10.23 0.79 -17.97
CA LYS A 243 -9.75 0.13 -19.21
C LYS A 243 -9.22 -1.30 -18.98
N LYS A 244 -9.12 -1.75 -17.74
CA LYS A 244 -8.50 -3.03 -17.35
C LYS A 244 -9.50 -4.07 -16.83
N ALA A 245 -10.79 -3.74 -16.81
CA ALA A 245 -11.87 -4.63 -16.43
C ALA A 245 -12.38 -5.44 -17.63
#